data_f70e90faeb1f126fffe467344b44e68f
#
_entry.id   f70e90faeb1f126fffe467344b44e68f
#
_cell.length_a   1.000
_cell.length_b   1.000
_cell.length_c   1.000
_cell.angle_alpha   90.00
_cell.angle_beta   90.00
_cell.angle_gamma   90.00
#
_symmetry.space_group_name_H-M   'P 1'
#
loop_
_entity.id
_entity.type
_entity.pdbx_description
1 polymer ?
#
loop_
_entity_poly.entity_id
_entity_poly.type
_entity_poly.pdbx_seq_one_letter_code
_entity_poly.pdbx_strand_id
1 'polypeptide(L)'
;GDVVGSTDPANHHVWRVRTDWATAADVSDEDRAQYEYDWTNWPASWGAPYEDNDGIDGYDPSVDVPGYPGADQTLWVVANDVPLIVDASGDSIGFSNTAPNVYGADPIGVELQVTMWAYNYGASDPLGNVVFKKAKMKYTGLPAGYNDFDPAIAKLDTVYFTQWSDPDLGTYTDDYVGCDINTGF
;
A
#
# COMPACT_ATOMS: atom_id res chain seq x y z
N GLY A 1 8.73 -3.36 1.05
CA GLY A 1 10.07 -3.87 1.23
C GLY A 1 10.15 -4.70 2.49
N ASP A 2 10.92 -5.77 2.49
CA ASP A 2 11.08 -6.60 3.67
C ASP A 2 11.73 -5.79 4.79
N VAL A 3 11.07 -5.66 5.92
CA VAL A 3 11.70 -5.25 7.16
C VAL A 3 12.51 -6.45 7.62
N VAL A 4 13.79 -6.46 7.28
CA VAL A 4 14.66 -7.60 7.59
C VAL A 4 14.71 -7.80 9.11
N GLY A 5 14.19 -8.93 9.55
CA GLY A 5 14.22 -9.36 10.96
C GLY A 5 12.97 -9.06 11.77
N SER A 6 11.99 -8.31 11.27
CA SER A 6 10.71 -8.18 11.97
C SER A 6 9.89 -9.46 11.85
N THR A 7 9.39 -9.94 12.97
CA THR A 7 8.39 -11.02 13.02
C THR A 7 6.98 -10.48 13.29
N ASP A 8 6.83 -9.16 13.46
CA ASP A 8 5.54 -8.54 13.65
C ASP A 8 4.76 -8.52 12.32
N PRO A 9 3.62 -9.21 12.24
CA PRO A 9 2.78 -9.23 11.04
C PRO A 9 2.35 -7.83 10.59
N ALA A 10 2.21 -6.88 11.50
CA ALA A 10 1.82 -5.51 11.17
C ALA A 10 2.85 -4.78 10.28
N ASN A 11 4.13 -5.14 10.38
CA ASN A 11 5.19 -4.53 9.57
C ASN A 11 5.24 -5.03 8.11
N HIS A 12 4.53 -6.12 7.80
CA HIS A 12 4.49 -6.73 6.46
C HIS A 12 3.07 -6.92 5.97
N HIS A 13 2.13 -6.19 6.56
CA HIS A 13 0.73 -6.43 6.34
C HIS A 13 0.23 -5.72 5.09
N VAL A 14 -0.46 -6.46 4.22
CA VAL A 14 -1.32 -5.90 3.18
C VAL A 14 -2.74 -5.91 3.73
N TRP A 15 -3.22 -4.75 4.09
CA TRP A 15 -4.55 -4.54 4.63
C TRP A 15 -5.58 -4.77 3.53
N ARG A 16 -6.57 -5.60 3.79
CA ARG A 16 -7.60 -5.96 2.82
C ARG A 16 -8.98 -5.96 3.46
N VAL A 17 -9.91 -5.29 2.83
CA VAL A 17 -11.30 -5.26 3.28
C VAL A 17 -12.23 -5.54 2.11
N ARG A 18 -13.36 -6.17 2.43
CA ARG A 18 -14.43 -6.48 1.52
C ARG A 18 -15.76 -6.19 2.24
N THR A 19 -16.64 -5.42 1.62
CA THR A 19 -17.85 -4.92 2.30
C THR A 19 -18.82 -6.02 2.72
N ASP A 20 -18.87 -7.14 1.99
CA ASP A 20 -19.72 -8.29 2.27
C ASP A 20 -19.01 -9.45 2.99
N TRP A 21 -17.81 -9.21 3.54
CA TRP A 21 -16.94 -10.25 4.14
C TRP A 21 -17.66 -11.15 5.15
N ALA A 22 -18.58 -10.58 5.94
CA ALA A 22 -19.28 -11.31 6.99
C ALA A 22 -20.31 -12.31 6.46
N THR A 23 -20.85 -12.08 5.26
CA THR A 23 -21.97 -12.85 4.71
C THR A 23 -21.69 -13.57 3.39
N ALA A 24 -20.62 -13.22 2.71
CA ALA A 24 -20.26 -13.79 1.43
C ALA A 24 -19.96 -15.29 1.52
N ALA A 25 -20.63 -16.09 0.68
CA ALA A 25 -20.52 -17.55 0.72
C ALA A 25 -19.19 -18.09 0.14
N ASP A 26 -18.50 -17.27 -0.65
CA ASP A 26 -17.21 -17.57 -1.26
C ASP A 26 -16.00 -17.22 -0.39
N VAL A 27 -16.23 -16.66 0.79
CA VAL A 27 -15.18 -16.32 1.76
C VAL A 27 -14.96 -17.48 2.72
N SER A 28 -13.72 -17.99 2.78
CA SER A 28 -13.32 -19.02 3.74
C SER A 28 -13.35 -18.51 5.18
N ASP A 29 -13.40 -19.41 6.17
CA ASP A 29 -13.36 -19.01 7.58
C ASP A 29 -12.03 -18.31 7.93
N GLU A 30 -10.92 -18.73 7.32
CA GLU A 30 -9.61 -18.10 7.50
C GLU A 30 -9.60 -16.68 6.94
N ASP A 31 -10.08 -16.49 5.70
CA ASP A 31 -10.17 -15.17 5.09
C ASP A 31 -11.16 -14.27 5.83
N ARG A 32 -12.24 -14.82 6.34
CA ARG A 32 -13.22 -14.09 7.14
C ARG A 32 -12.62 -13.52 8.42
N ALA A 33 -11.84 -14.34 9.13
CA ALA A 33 -11.11 -13.88 10.32
C ALA A 33 -10.09 -12.77 9.98
N GLN A 34 -9.42 -12.88 8.82
CA GLN A 34 -8.50 -11.84 8.36
C GLN A 34 -9.23 -10.54 7.98
N TYR A 35 -10.36 -10.62 7.27
CA TYR A 35 -11.17 -9.45 6.95
C TYR A 35 -11.71 -8.77 8.21
N GLU A 36 -12.18 -9.55 9.21
CA GLU A 36 -12.64 -9.02 10.50
C GLU A 36 -11.51 -8.28 11.23
N TYR A 37 -10.32 -8.86 11.25
CA TYR A 37 -9.13 -8.22 11.83
C TYR A 37 -8.81 -6.91 11.13
N ASP A 38 -8.73 -6.92 9.80
CA ASP A 38 -8.39 -5.76 9.00
C ASP A 38 -9.45 -4.67 9.09
N TRP A 39 -10.73 -5.05 9.12
CA TRP A 39 -11.84 -4.14 9.34
C TRP A 39 -11.72 -3.44 10.69
N THR A 40 -11.51 -4.22 11.75
CA THR A 40 -11.46 -3.68 13.12
C THR A 40 -10.23 -2.80 13.37
N ASN A 41 -9.10 -3.15 12.75
CA ASN A 41 -7.82 -2.49 12.98
C ASN A 41 -7.35 -1.64 11.80
N TRP A 42 -8.27 -1.20 10.94
CA TRP A 42 -7.94 -0.45 9.73
C TRP A 42 -7.02 0.75 10.02
N PRO A 43 -5.87 0.88 9.31
CA PRO A 43 -4.83 1.84 9.67
C PRO A 43 -5.10 3.25 9.14
N ALA A 44 -6.29 3.79 9.42
CA ALA A 44 -6.70 5.12 8.99
C ALA A 44 -5.74 6.22 9.48
N SER A 45 -5.20 6.08 10.69
CA SER A 45 -4.21 6.99 11.24
C SER A 45 -2.89 7.03 10.45
N TRP A 46 -2.59 6.00 9.68
CA TRP A 46 -1.44 5.94 8.78
C TRP A 46 -1.77 6.47 7.38
N GLY A 47 -3.05 6.77 7.11
CA GLY A 47 -3.52 7.35 5.86
C GLY A 47 -4.29 6.40 4.96
N ALA A 48 -4.68 5.22 5.46
CA ALA A 48 -5.59 4.34 4.76
C ALA A 48 -6.97 5.00 4.60
N PRO A 49 -7.60 4.94 3.42
CA PRO A 49 -8.88 5.58 3.17
C PRO A 49 -10.02 4.86 3.89
N TYR A 50 -11.02 5.61 4.31
CA TYR A 50 -12.29 5.08 4.84
C TYR A 50 -13.41 6.05 4.53
N GLU A 51 -14.65 5.58 4.61
CA GLU A 51 -15.86 6.39 4.53
C GLU A 51 -16.31 6.71 5.95
N ASP A 52 -16.21 7.99 6.31
CA ASP A 52 -16.63 8.54 7.61
C ASP A 52 -18.15 8.72 7.59
N ASN A 53 -18.86 7.93 8.37
CA ASN A 53 -20.31 7.93 8.40
C ASN A 53 -20.91 8.71 9.55
N ASP A 54 -20.11 9.08 10.55
CA ASP A 54 -20.58 9.84 11.72
C ASP A 54 -20.08 11.28 11.78
N GLY A 55 -19.11 11.64 10.94
CA GLY A 55 -18.51 12.97 10.89
C GLY A 55 -17.59 13.26 12.08
N ILE A 56 -17.16 12.25 12.82
CA ILE A 56 -16.24 12.35 13.93
C ILE A 56 -14.84 11.97 13.42
N ASP A 57 -13.87 12.84 13.66
CA ASP A 57 -12.50 12.59 13.20
C ASP A 57 -11.92 11.31 13.82
N GLY A 58 -11.44 10.43 12.96
CA GLY A 58 -10.90 9.11 13.29
C GLY A 58 -11.81 7.97 12.84
N TYR A 59 -11.21 6.80 12.64
CA TYR A 59 -11.92 5.60 12.20
C TYR A 59 -12.59 4.87 13.36
N ASP A 60 -13.89 4.66 13.28
CA ASP A 60 -14.67 3.81 14.18
C ASP A 60 -15.23 2.61 13.40
N PRO A 61 -14.74 1.37 13.66
CA PRO A 61 -15.18 0.18 12.94
C PRO A 61 -16.67 -0.18 13.13
N SER A 62 -17.36 0.45 14.08
CA SER A 62 -18.77 0.21 14.34
C SER A 62 -19.72 1.03 13.45
N VAL A 63 -19.24 2.12 12.87
CA VAL A 63 -20.04 3.06 12.06
C VAL A 63 -19.43 3.37 10.71
N ASP A 64 -18.09 3.39 10.62
CA ASP A 64 -17.35 3.72 9.41
C ASP A 64 -17.13 2.48 8.53
N VAL A 65 -16.88 2.75 7.24
CA VAL A 65 -16.54 1.69 6.29
C VAL A 65 -15.09 1.85 5.86
N PRO A 66 -14.22 0.87 6.18
CA PRO A 66 -12.83 0.94 5.77
C PRO A 66 -12.69 0.69 4.27
N GLY A 67 -11.69 1.31 3.66
CA GLY A 67 -11.40 1.17 2.25
C GLY A 67 -11.73 2.41 1.43
N TYR A 68 -11.64 2.28 0.11
CA TYR A 68 -11.96 3.37 -0.80
C TYR A 68 -13.48 3.58 -0.83
N PRO A 69 -13.99 4.80 -0.60
CA PRO A 69 -15.42 5.05 -0.50
C PRO A 69 -16.22 4.50 -1.67
N GLY A 70 -17.26 3.71 -1.37
CA GLY A 70 -18.12 3.06 -2.36
C GLY A 70 -17.54 1.85 -3.08
N ALA A 71 -16.32 1.43 -2.77
CA ALA A 71 -15.74 0.21 -3.35
C ALA A 71 -16.22 -1.04 -2.61
N ASP A 72 -16.39 -2.15 -3.35
CA ASP A 72 -16.75 -3.44 -2.74
C ASP A 72 -15.57 -4.12 -2.09
N GLN A 73 -14.37 -3.93 -2.64
CA GLN A 73 -13.13 -4.47 -2.08
C GLN A 73 -12.01 -3.43 -2.18
N THR A 74 -11.21 -3.33 -1.12
CA THR A 74 -10.03 -2.47 -1.07
C THR A 74 -8.84 -3.21 -0.48
N LEU A 75 -7.68 -3.02 -1.10
CA LEU A 75 -6.38 -3.37 -0.54
C LEU A 75 -5.60 -2.08 -0.29
N TRP A 76 -4.90 -2.03 0.84
CA TRP A 76 -4.05 -0.91 1.17
C TRP A 76 -2.73 -1.37 1.76
N VAL A 77 -1.67 -0.68 1.39
CA VAL A 77 -0.32 -0.92 1.92
C VAL A 77 0.42 0.40 2.04
N VAL A 78 1.26 0.48 3.05
CA VAL A 78 2.24 1.56 3.20
C VAL A 78 3.64 0.97 3.31
N ALA A 79 4.58 1.61 2.67
CA ALA A 79 5.99 1.25 2.73
C ALA A 79 6.85 2.51 2.73
N ASN A 80 8.05 2.41 3.28
CA ASN A 80 9.09 3.43 3.16
C ASN A 80 10.36 2.81 2.59
N ASP A 81 11.28 3.63 2.16
CA ASP A 81 12.55 3.21 1.57
C ASP A 81 13.72 3.17 2.57
N VAL A 82 13.45 3.42 3.85
CA VAL A 82 14.48 3.42 4.89
C VAL A 82 14.60 2.03 5.50
N PRO A 83 15.78 1.38 5.42
CA PRO A 83 15.98 0.07 6.00
C PRO A 83 16.09 0.18 7.53
N LEU A 84 15.07 -0.30 8.23
CA LEU A 84 15.06 -0.34 9.69
C LEU A 84 15.85 -1.56 10.22
N ILE A 85 16.54 -1.35 11.33
CA ILE A 85 17.03 -2.43 12.18
C ILE A 85 16.03 -2.61 13.30
N VAL A 86 15.57 -3.84 13.49
CA VAL A 86 14.70 -4.20 14.59
C VAL A 86 15.40 -5.20 15.53
N ASP A 87 15.07 -5.13 16.80
CA ASP A 87 15.55 -6.10 17.80
C ASP A 87 14.78 -7.43 17.73
N ALA A 88 15.09 -8.35 18.64
CA ALA A 88 14.41 -9.65 18.70
C ALA A 88 12.93 -9.56 19.09
N SER A 89 12.47 -8.42 19.59
CA SER A 89 11.09 -8.14 19.95
C SER A 89 10.33 -7.46 18.79
N GLY A 90 11.04 -7.09 17.72
CA GLY A 90 10.47 -6.36 16.57
C GLY A 90 10.48 -4.83 16.74
N ASP A 91 11.05 -4.32 17.85
CA ASP A 91 11.14 -2.88 18.07
C ASP A 91 12.26 -2.27 17.24
N SER A 92 12.01 -1.11 16.63
CA SER A 92 13.02 -0.39 15.87
C SER A 92 14.11 0.16 16.80
N ILE A 93 15.34 -0.30 16.59
CA ILE A 93 16.54 0.13 17.33
C ILE A 93 17.47 1.01 16.48
N GLY A 94 17.07 1.31 15.27
CA GLY A 94 17.84 2.15 14.37
C GLY A 94 17.57 1.86 12.90
N PHE A 95 18.51 2.25 12.06
CA PHE A 95 18.49 1.99 10.62
C PHE A 95 19.85 1.51 10.14
N SER A 96 19.87 0.70 9.09
CA SER A 96 21.09 0.16 8.52
C SER A 96 21.60 1.03 7.38
N ASN A 97 22.85 1.49 7.50
CA ASN A 97 23.56 2.13 6.40
C ASN A 97 24.14 1.10 5.39
N THR A 98 24.01 -0.20 5.69
CA THR A 98 24.59 -1.28 4.90
C THR A 98 23.54 -2.24 4.33
N ALA A 99 22.25 -1.96 4.54
CA ALA A 99 21.20 -2.77 3.94
C ALA A 99 21.27 -2.69 2.41
N PRO A 100 20.98 -3.77 1.71
CA PRO A 100 20.96 -3.76 0.27
C PRO A 100 19.90 -2.77 -0.22
N ASN A 101 20.31 -1.86 -1.08
CA ASN A 101 19.45 -0.89 -1.69
C ASN A 101 18.43 -1.59 -2.59
N VAL A 102 17.19 -1.17 -2.57
CA VAL A 102 16.19 -1.63 -3.53
C VAL A 102 16.63 -1.21 -4.92
N TYR A 103 16.89 -2.18 -5.80
CA TYR A 103 17.43 -1.95 -7.14
C TYR A 103 18.71 -1.12 -7.20
N GLY A 104 19.53 -1.14 -6.15
CA GLY A 104 20.80 -0.43 -6.10
C GLY A 104 20.72 1.07 -5.87
N ALA A 105 19.57 1.61 -5.51
CA ALA A 105 19.38 3.02 -5.19
C ALA A 105 19.40 3.26 -3.67
N ASP A 106 20.04 4.34 -3.25
CA ASP A 106 20.00 4.77 -1.85
C ASP A 106 18.59 5.27 -1.47
N PRO A 107 18.18 5.10 -0.20
CA PRO A 107 16.95 5.70 0.30
C PRO A 107 16.94 7.21 0.14
N ILE A 108 15.79 7.75 -0.21
CA ILE A 108 15.55 9.19 -0.35
C ILE A 108 14.56 9.75 0.67
N GLY A 109 14.04 8.91 1.56
CA GLY A 109 13.10 9.28 2.60
C GLY A 109 11.68 9.48 2.08
N VAL A 110 11.18 8.52 1.32
CA VAL A 110 9.82 8.52 0.77
C VAL A 110 8.97 7.43 1.39
N GLU A 111 7.79 7.82 1.85
CA GLU A 111 6.69 6.92 2.18
C GLU A 111 5.79 6.76 0.96
N LEU A 112 5.51 5.54 0.58
CA LEU A 112 4.58 5.18 -0.48
C LEU A 112 3.36 4.50 0.11
N GLN A 113 2.18 5.08 -0.10
CA GLN A 113 0.89 4.49 0.21
C GLN A 113 0.23 4.05 -1.11
N VAL A 114 -0.17 2.80 -1.19
CA VAL A 114 -0.87 2.26 -2.36
C VAL A 114 -2.25 1.78 -1.94
N THR A 115 -3.27 2.31 -2.60
CA THR A 115 -4.66 1.85 -2.50
C THR A 115 -5.02 1.18 -3.81
N MET A 116 -5.54 -0.04 -3.76
CA MET A 116 -6.15 -0.72 -4.90
C MET A 116 -7.59 -1.05 -4.55
N TRP A 117 -8.52 -0.87 -5.49
CA TRP A 117 -9.92 -1.18 -5.22
C TRP A 117 -10.64 -1.67 -6.47
N ALA A 118 -11.76 -2.35 -6.25
CA ALA A 118 -12.60 -2.89 -7.29
C ALA A 118 -14.08 -2.82 -6.91
N TYR A 119 -14.93 -2.93 -7.93
CA TYR A 119 -16.39 -2.92 -7.80
C TYR A 119 -17.00 -4.23 -8.30
N ASN A 120 -18.00 -4.73 -7.62
CA ASN A 120 -18.73 -5.95 -7.98
C ASN A 120 -19.97 -5.65 -8.84
N TYR A 121 -19.75 -5.11 -10.03
CA TYR A 121 -20.85 -4.85 -10.98
C TYR A 121 -21.20 -6.05 -11.87
N GLY A 122 -20.55 -7.20 -11.64
CA GLY A 122 -20.69 -8.39 -12.45
C GLY A 122 -19.88 -8.34 -13.77
N ALA A 123 -19.65 -9.53 -14.34
CA ALA A 123 -18.74 -9.70 -15.49
C ALA A 123 -19.23 -9.02 -16.79
N SER A 124 -20.49 -8.62 -16.87
CA SER A 124 -21.05 -7.92 -18.04
C SER A 124 -20.85 -6.40 -18.00
N ASP A 125 -20.53 -5.86 -16.83
CA ASP A 125 -20.24 -4.43 -16.69
C ASP A 125 -18.72 -4.21 -16.86
N PRO A 126 -18.29 -3.24 -17.68
CA PRO A 126 -16.87 -2.92 -17.84
C PRO A 126 -16.16 -2.62 -16.53
N LEU A 127 -16.82 -1.97 -15.58
CA LEU A 127 -16.24 -1.65 -14.25
C LEU A 127 -16.05 -2.88 -13.36
N GLY A 128 -16.82 -3.96 -13.59
CA GLY A 128 -16.63 -5.22 -12.88
C GLY A 128 -15.34 -5.98 -13.27
N ASN A 129 -14.67 -5.54 -14.33
CA ASN A 129 -13.42 -6.14 -14.82
C ASN A 129 -12.20 -5.20 -14.66
N VAL A 130 -12.33 -4.14 -13.87
CA VAL A 130 -11.28 -3.12 -13.69
C VAL A 130 -10.85 -3.09 -12.24
N VAL A 131 -9.53 -3.06 -12.03
CA VAL A 131 -8.92 -2.75 -10.74
C VAL A 131 -8.34 -1.34 -10.82
N PHE A 132 -8.74 -0.50 -9.90
CA PHE A 132 -8.22 0.86 -9.77
C PHE A 132 -7.01 0.86 -8.82
N LYS A 133 -6.05 1.73 -9.10
CA LYS A 133 -4.86 1.91 -8.26
C LYS A 133 -4.60 3.39 -8.04
N LYS A 134 -4.36 3.76 -6.78
CA LYS A 134 -3.90 5.09 -6.39
C LYS A 134 -2.60 4.96 -5.60
N ALA A 135 -1.56 5.63 -6.07
CA ALA A 135 -0.31 5.78 -5.33
C ALA A 135 -0.23 7.19 -4.74
N LYS A 136 0.09 7.28 -3.45
CA LYS A 136 0.35 8.54 -2.76
C LYS A 136 1.79 8.49 -2.24
N MET A 137 2.61 9.39 -2.71
CA MET A 137 3.98 9.56 -2.23
C MET A 137 4.03 10.71 -1.23
N LYS A 138 4.74 10.49 -0.13
CA LYS A 138 4.96 11.49 0.88
C LYS A 138 6.46 11.55 1.18
N TYR A 139 7.05 12.74 1.05
CA TYR A 139 8.41 12.95 1.49
C TYR A 139 8.42 13.08 3.02
N THR A 140 9.03 12.14 3.69
CA THR A 140 9.17 12.11 5.15
C THR A 140 10.58 12.53 5.59
N GLY A 141 11.51 12.57 4.64
CA GLY A 141 12.92 12.72 4.92
C GLY A 141 13.56 11.44 5.44
N LEU A 142 14.88 11.44 5.49
CA LEU A 142 15.65 10.39 6.10
C LEU A 142 15.79 10.63 7.62
N PRO A 143 16.03 9.60 8.43
CA PRO A 143 16.36 9.77 9.83
C PRO A 143 17.62 10.64 10.00
N ALA A 144 17.63 11.49 11.03
CA ALA A 144 18.78 12.32 11.34
C ALA A 144 20.05 11.47 11.53
N GLY A 145 21.13 11.85 10.85
CA GLY A 145 22.40 11.11 10.88
C GLY A 145 22.48 9.93 9.92
N TYR A 146 21.43 9.65 9.14
CA TYR A 146 21.51 8.67 8.06
C TYR A 146 22.29 9.28 6.88
N ASN A 147 23.44 8.72 6.53
CA ASN A 147 24.33 9.24 5.47
C ASN A 147 24.54 10.76 5.58
N ASP A 148 24.83 11.27 6.79
CA ASP A 148 25.01 12.70 7.08
C ASP A 148 23.79 13.58 6.75
N PHE A 149 22.59 12.99 6.67
CA PHE A 149 21.36 13.70 6.38
C PHE A 149 21.04 14.76 7.45
N ASP A 150 20.82 15.99 6.99
CA ASP A 150 20.36 17.11 7.82
C ASP A 150 18.91 17.48 7.44
N PRO A 151 17.91 17.18 8.28
CA PRO A 151 16.52 17.47 7.98
C PRO A 151 16.21 18.98 7.84
N ALA A 152 17.08 19.86 8.35
CA ALA A 152 16.87 21.30 8.28
C ALA A 152 17.09 21.89 6.88
N ILE A 153 17.91 21.21 6.06
CA ILE A 153 18.26 21.66 4.71
C ILE A 153 17.85 20.70 3.61
N ALA A 154 17.38 19.53 4.00
CA ALA A 154 17.04 18.48 3.05
C ALA A 154 15.76 18.79 2.28
N LYS A 155 15.80 18.63 0.98
CA LYS A 155 14.67 18.77 0.07
C LYS A 155 14.87 17.88 -1.14
N LEU A 156 13.75 17.48 -1.74
CA LEU A 156 13.75 16.85 -3.05
C LEU A 156 13.42 17.91 -4.10
N ASP A 157 14.37 18.18 -4.99
CA ASP A 157 14.16 19.01 -6.17
C ASP A 157 13.97 18.11 -7.40
N THR A 158 12.99 18.42 -8.24
CA THR A 158 12.78 17.73 -9.52
C THR A 158 12.56 16.21 -9.36
N VAL A 159 11.41 15.83 -8.87
CA VAL A 159 11.02 14.42 -8.66
C VAL A 159 10.26 13.91 -9.87
N TYR A 160 10.66 12.73 -10.36
CA TYR A 160 9.93 12.00 -11.39
C TYR A 160 9.35 10.73 -10.78
N PHE A 161 8.08 10.47 -11.04
CA PHE A 161 7.43 9.21 -10.72
C PHE A 161 7.23 8.39 -11.99
N THR A 162 7.71 7.16 -11.98
CA THR A 162 7.50 6.22 -13.09
C THR A 162 6.88 4.94 -12.57
N GLN A 163 5.79 4.51 -13.18
CA GLN A 163 5.28 3.17 -12.99
C GLN A 163 5.76 2.30 -14.14
N TRP A 164 6.49 1.24 -13.81
CA TRP A 164 6.86 0.19 -14.75
C TRP A 164 5.95 -1.01 -14.57
N SER A 165 5.60 -1.67 -15.63
CA SER A 165 4.74 -2.85 -15.65
C SER A 165 5.23 -3.78 -16.75
N ASP A 166 5.25 -5.08 -16.45
CA ASP A 166 5.64 -6.15 -17.36
C ASP A 166 4.54 -7.22 -17.29
N PRO A 167 3.42 -7.00 -17.99
CA PRO A 167 2.30 -7.93 -17.97
C PRO A 167 2.59 -9.11 -18.90
N ASP A 168 2.61 -10.31 -18.35
CA ASP A 168 2.64 -11.55 -19.12
C ASP A 168 1.20 -11.96 -19.49
N LEU A 169 0.86 -11.92 -20.75
CA LEU A 169 -0.46 -12.32 -21.30
C LEU A 169 -0.35 -13.63 -22.07
N GLY A 170 -0.56 -14.76 -21.38
CA GLY A 170 -0.47 -16.06 -22.01
C GLY A 170 0.97 -16.57 -22.09
N THR A 171 1.56 -16.58 -23.29
CA THR A 171 2.95 -16.99 -23.48
C THR A 171 3.86 -15.76 -23.49
N TYR A 172 4.66 -15.59 -22.46
CA TYR A 172 5.53 -14.42 -22.23
C TYR A 172 6.51 -14.11 -23.38
N THR A 173 6.72 -15.05 -24.32
CA THR A 173 7.67 -14.88 -25.42
C THR A 173 7.08 -14.21 -26.66
N ASP A 174 5.77 -14.04 -26.73
CA ASP A 174 5.08 -13.42 -27.87
C ASP A 174 4.30 -12.16 -27.50
N ASP A 175 4.53 -11.61 -26.30
CA ASP A 175 3.96 -10.35 -25.86
C ASP A 175 4.61 -9.16 -26.58
N TYR A 176 3.76 -8.26 -27.07
CA TYR A 176 4.20 -7.02 -27.72
C TYR A 176 3.78 -5.81 -26.88
N VAL A 177 4.68 -4.85 -26.78
CA VAL A 177 4.40 -3.57 -26.14
C VAL A 177 4.08 -2.53 -27.20
N GLY A 178 2.95 -1.85 -27.04
CA GLY A 178 2.55 -0.74 -27.89
C GLY A 178 2.29 0.51 -27.04
N CYS A 179 2.37 1.66 -27.67
CA CYS A 179 2.01 2.94 -27.06
C CYS A 179 1.22 3.78 -28.07
N ASP A 180 0.04 4.26 -27.67
CA ASP A 180 -0.68 5.27 -28.40
C ASP A 180 -0.46 6.64 -27.75
N ILE A 181 0.39 7.44 -28.35
CA ILE A 181 0.77 8.77 -27.84
C ILE A 181 -0.41 9.77 -27.86
N ASN A 182 -1.47 9.51 -28.64
CA ASN A 182 -2.62 10.42 -28.73
C ASN A 182 -3.62 10.15 -27.60
N THR A 183 -3.70 8.92 -27.12
CA THR A 183 -4.62 8.52 -26.04
C THR A 183 -3.91 8.42 -24.69
N GLY A 184 -2.59 8.45 -24.68
CA GLY A 184 -1.79 8.35 -23.44
C GLY A 184 -1.66 6.91 -22.90
N PHE A 185 -1.91 5.91 -23.75
CA PHE A 185 -1.78 4.48 -23.43
C PHE A 185 -0.65 3.84 -24.22
#